data_54d1791c8e3056b1eca1dbc80f1992f3
#
_entry.id   54d1791c8e3056b1eca1dbc80f1992f3
#
_cell.length_a   1.000
_cell.length_b   1.000
_cell.length_c   1.000
_cell.angle_alpha   90.00
_cell.angle_beta   90.00
_cell.angle_gamma   90.00
#
_symmetry.space_group_name_H-M   'P 1'
#
loop_
_entity.id
_entity.type
_entity.pdbx_description
1 polymer ?
#
loop_
_entity_poly.entity_id
_entity_poly.type
_entity_poly.pdbx_seq_one_letter_code
_entity_poly.pdbx_strand_id
1 'polypeptide(L)'
;MTKKIEILLGSASPRRRALLQGLDLPFTAISIDADESFPAHLQTGDIPYFISRAKAQAYAPNLQANQLLITADTIVWSDGHMLGKPHNEAEAIAMLRQLSGKTHQVYTAVTFAQKMSNVQCPMSNNQQSLSIETIVDRTDVTFKELSDDEIAYYVRQYQPLDKAGAYGVQEWIGYIACTSMHGSYFNVMGFPVHLVYQELKKRGIIA
;
A
#
# COMPACT_ATOMS: atom_id res chain seq x y z
N MET A 1 -21.26 -22.44 -15.12
CA MET A 1 -21.00 -22.00 -13.73
C MET A 1 -19.76 -21.14 -13.75
N THR A 2 -19.88 -19.85 -13.59
CA THR A 2 -18.75 -18.91 -13.43
C THR A 2 -18.00 -19.30 -12.16
N LYS A 3 -16.73 -19.75 -12.28
CA LYS A 3 -15.90 -20.05 -11.12
C LYS A 3 -15.79 -18.79 -10.26
N LYS A 4 -16.18 -18.91 -8.99
CA LYS A 4 -16.04 -17.83 -8.01
C LYS A 4 -14.56 -17.46 -7.91
N ILE A 5 -14.23 -16.16 -8.10
CA ILE A 5 -12.86 -15.67 -7.96
C ILE A 5 -12.48 -15.66 -6.49
N GLU A 6 -11.34 -16.25 -6.17
CA GLU A 6 -10.70 -16.20 -4.85
C GLU A 6 -9.77 -14.97 -4.78
N ILE A 7 -9.95 -14.14 -3.76
CA ILE A 7 -9.09 -12.96 -3.54
C ILE A 7 -7.92 -13.36 -2.66
N LEU A 8 -6.70 -13.09 -3.13
CA LEU A 8 -5.46 -13.21 -2.36
C LEU A 8 -4.93 -11.82 -2.03
N LEU A 9 -4.67 -11.56 -0.75
CA LEU A 9 -3.99 -10.32 -0.32
C LEU A 9 -2.52 -10.62 -0.04
N GLY A 10 -1.63 -10.20 -0.95
CA GLY A 10 -0.18 -10.32 -0.84
C GLY A 10 0.41 -9.24 0.07
N SER A 11 0.11 -9.32 1.37
CA SER A 11 0.61 -8.35 2.34
C SER A 11 0.70 -8.92 3.75
N ALA A 12 1.84 -8.68 4.41
CA ALA A 12 2.03 -8.95 5.84
C ALA A 12 1.41 -7.86 6.75
N SER A 13 1.01 -6.71 6.18
CA SER A 13 0.48 -5.58 6.96
C SER A 13 -0.87 -5.90 7.62
N PRO A 14 -0.96 -5.84 8.96
CA PRO A 14 -2.23 -6.05 9.65
C PRO A 14 -3.25 -4.96 9.33
N ARG A 15 -2.80 -3.73 9.05
CA ARG A 15 -3.66 -2.61 8.65
C ARG A 15 -4.36 -2.90 7.32
N ARG A 16 -3.63 -3.37 6.30
CA ARG A 16 -4.21 -3.71 4.98
C ARG A 16 -5.22 -4.85 5.08
N ARG A 17 -4.93 -5.85 5.94
CA ARG A 17 -5.88 -6.94 6.21
C ARG A 17 -7.18 -6.42 6.82
N ALA A 18 -7.08 -5.59 7.86
CA ALA A 18 -8.25 -5.00 8.51
C ALA A 18 -9.07 -4.14 7.55
N LEU A 19 -8.39 -3.35 6.69
CA LEU A 19 -9.07 -2.50 5.70
C LEU A 19 -9.78 -3.32 4.62
N LEU A 20 -9.16 -4.38 4.10
CA LEU A 20 -9.82 -5.25 3.13
C LEU A 20 -10.98 -6.05 3.76
N GLN A 21 -10.82 -6.49 5.01
CA GLN A 21 -11.88 -7.15 5.77
C GLN A 21 -13.12 -6.26 5.95
N GLY A 22 -12.91 -4.93 6.08
CA GLY A 22 -14.00 -3.95 6.18
C GLY A 22 -14.87 -3.82 4.92
N LEU A 23 -14.49 -4.48 3.82
CA LEU A 23 -15.34 -4.60 2.61
C LEU A 23 -16.26 -5.84 2.66
N ASP A 24 -16.27 -6.60 3.77
CA ASP A 24 -17.07 -7.82 3.96
C ASP A 24 -16.86 -8.90 2.88
N LEU A 25 -15.64 -8.94 2.33
CA LEU A 25 -15.25 -9.88 1.28
C LEU A 25 -14.37 -11.00 1.84
N PRO A 26 -14.62 -12.27 1.47
CA PRO A 26 -13.70 -13.34 1.81
C PRO A 26 -12.40 -13.19 1.02
N PHE A 27 -11.26 -13.28 1.71
CA PHE A 27 -9.94 -13.29 1.10
C PHE A 27 -8.97 -14.15 1.91
N THR A 28 -7.89 -14.56 1.27
CA THR A 28 -6.77 -15.26 1.90
C THR A 28 -5.56 -14.32 1.92
N ALA A 29 -5.00 -14.07 3.12
CA ALA A 29 -3.76 -13.29 3.23
C ALA A 29 -2.55 -14.21 3.04
N ILE A 30 -1.62 -13.77 2.20
CA ILE A 30 -0.37 -14.49 1.89
C ILE A 30 0.84 -13.58 2.10
N SER A 31 1.97 -14.17 2.43
CA SER A 31 3.25 -13.46 2.46
C SER A 31 3.92 -13.60 1.10
N ILE A 32 4.48 -12.51 0.60
CA ILE A 32 5.27 -12.49 -0.64
C ILE A 32 6.65 -11.98 -0.28
N ASP A 33 7.65 -12.79 -0.55
CA ASP A 33 9.04 -12.36 -0.50
C ASP A 33 9.38 -11.75 -1.87
N ALA A 34 9.64 -10.45 -1.89
CA ALA A 34 9.96 -9.71 -3.10
C ALA A 34 11.03 -8.65 -2.77
N ASP A 35 11.93 -8.44 -3.71
CA ASP A 35 12.84 -7.31 -3.64
C ASP A 35 12.05 -6.00 -3.76
N GLU A 36 12.17 -5.15 -2.74
CA GLU A 36 11.55 -3.82 -2.69
C GLU A 36 12.50 -2.71 -3.20
N SER A 37 13.66 -3.07 -3.75
CA SER A 37 14.54 -2.11 -4.40
C SER A 37 13.89 -1.53 -5.66
N PHE A 38 14.17 -0.27 -5.95
CA PHE A 38 13.61 0.43 -7.10
C PHE A 38 14.68 1.33 -7.77
N PRO A 39 14.54 1.64 -9.07
CA PRO A 39 15.44 2.54 -9.77
C PRO A 39 15.49 3.94 -9.16
N ALA A 40 16.69 4.47 -8.93
CA ALA A 40 16.92 5.74 -8.23
C ALA A 40 16.30 6.98 -8.89
N HIS A 41 15.89 6.90 -10.17
CA HIS A 41 15.24 7.98 -10.88
C HIS A 41 13.72 8.07 -10.62
N LEU A 42 13.11 7.04 -10.01
CA LEU A 42 11.70 7.05 -9.68
C LEU A 42 11.40 8.02 -8.53
N GLN A 43 10.27 8.69 -8.60
CA GLN A 43 9.83 9.68 -7.61
C GLN A 43 8.34 9.50 -7.29
N THR A 44 7.93 10.01 -6.15
CA THR A 44 6.51 10.10 -5.75
C THR A 44 5.74 8.79 -5.94
N GLY A 45 4.60 8.82 -6.60
CA GLY A 45 3.73 7.65 -6.85
C GLY A 45 4.32 6.55 -7.71
N ASP A 46 5.38 6.82 -8.49
CA ASP A 46 6.05 5.83 -9.33
C ASP A 46 6.80 4.78 -8.49
N ILE A 47 7.27 5.17 -7.30
CA ILE A 47 7.97 4.25 -6.39
C ILE A 47 7.02 3.14 -5.89
N PRO A 48 5.90 3.44 -5.19
CA PRO A 48 4.99 2.40 -4.73
C PRO A 48 4.31 1.68 -5.91
N TYR A 49 4.09 2.36 -7.05
CA TYR A 49 3.65 1.71 -8.30
C TYR A 49 4.60 0.59 -8.71
N PHE A 50 5.90 0.88 -8.77
CA PHE A 50 6.93 -0.10 -9.13
C PHE A 50 6.97 -1.26 -8.13
N ILE A 51 7.08 -0.96 -6.83
CA ILE A 51 7.23 -1.97 -5.77
C ILE A 51 5.99 -2.88 -5.68
N SER A 52 4.77 -2.32 -5.74
CA SER A 52 3.55 -3.14 -5.70
C SER A 52 3.45 -4.10 -6.88
N ARG A 53 3.88 -3.69 -8.08
CA ARG A 53 3.95 -4.55 -9.27
C ARG A 53 5.02 -5.63 -9.15
N ALA A 54 6.20 -5.29 -8.63
CA ALA A 54 7.27 -6.26 -8.38
C ALA A 54 6.80 -7.38 -7.44
N LYS A 55 6.07 -7.02 -6.36
CA LYS A 55 5.42 -8.00 -5.47
C LYS A 55 4.45 -8.91 -6.21
N ALA A 56 3.59 -8.35 -7.07
CA ALA A 56 2.65 -9.15 -7.86
C ALA A 56 3.37 -10.07 -8.85
N GLN A 57 4.41 -9.60 -9.51
CA GLN A 57 5.22 -10.38 -10.46
C GLN A 57 5.96 -11.52 -9.76
N ALA A 58 6.51 -11.29 -8.56
CA ALA A 58 7.19 -12.33 -7.79
C ALA A 58 6.27 -13.51 -7.46
N TYR A 59 4.99 -13.26 -7.18
CA TYR A 59 4.01 -14.30 -6.89
C TYR A 59 3.35 -14.91 -8.14
N ALA A 60 3.42 -14.25 -9.29
CA ALA A 60 2.73 -14.66 -10.53
C ALA A 60 2.89 -16.13 -10.92
N PRO A 61 4.07 -16.80 -10.75
CA PRO A 61 4.21 -18.22 -11.03
C PRO A 61 3.24 -19.10 -10.26
N ASN A 62 2.93 -18.73 -9.00
CA ASN A 62 2.08 -19.49 -8.08
C ASN A 62 0.58 -19.17 -8.24
N LEU A 63 0.23 -18.10 -8.95
CA LEU A 63 -1.15 -17.65 -9.12
C LEU A 63 -1.95 -18.64 -9.95
N GLN A 64 -3.18 -18.94 -9.53
CA GLN A 64 -4.10 -19.82 -10.27
C GLN A 64 -5.09 -18.96 -11.10
N ALA A 65 -5.69 -19.58 -12.14
CA ALA A 65 -6.59 -18.90 -13.06
C ALA A 65 -7.88 -18.34 -12.41
N ASN A 66 -8.31 -18.92 -11.29
CA ASN A 66 -9.49 -18.46 -10.53
C ASN A 66 -9.12 -17.54 -9.36
N GLN A 67 -7.91 -17.01 -9.32
CA GLN A 67 -7.43 -16.14 -8.24
C GLN A 67 -7.19 -14.74 -8.75
N LEU A 68 -7.54 -13.75 -7.92
CA LEU A 68 -7.14 -12.36 -8.05
C LEU A 68 -6.16 -12.04 -6.92
N LEU A 69 -4.92 -11.76 -7.27
CA LEU A 69 -3.90 -11.28 -6.34
C LEU A 69 -3.99 -9.75 -6.21
N ILE A 70 -4.02 -9.27 -4.97
CA ILE A 70 -3.93 -7.85 -4.63
C ILE A 70 -2.64 -7.64 -3.83
N THR A 71 -1.75 -6.80 -4.34
CA THR A 71 -0.54 -6.34 -3.63
C THR A 71 -0.58 -4.84 -3.46
N ALA A 72 0.14 -4.29 -2.51
CA ALA A 72 0.19 -2.85 -2.29
C ALA A 72 1.53 -2.41 -1.72
N ASP A 73 1.87 -1.16 -1.99
CA ASP A 73 2.99 -0.48 -1.35
C ASP A 73 2.63 0.96 -1.01
N THR A 74 3.30 1.53 0.01
CA THR A 74 2.99 2.86 0.53
C THR A 74 4.28 3.57 0.89
N ILE A 75 4.41 4.81 0.44
CA ILE A 75 5.52 5.69 0.80
C ILE A 75 5.01 7.02 1.36
N VAL A 76 5.83 7.66 2.16
CA VAL A 76 5.71 9.08 2.52
C VAL A 76 6.73 9.87 1.71
N TRP A 77 6.29 11.00 1.14
CA TRP A 77 7.13 11.89 0.37
C TRP A 77 7.14 13.27 1.00
N SER A 78 8.31 13.79 1.34
CA SER A 78 8.46 15.12 1.96
C SER A 78 9.75 15.77 1.47
N ASP A 79 9.71 17.07 1.22
CA ASP A 79 10.87 17.87 0.83
C ASP A 79 11.70 17.26 -0.33
N GLY A 80 11.03 16.67 -1.31
CA GLY A 80 11.67 16.13 -2.51
C GLY A 80 12.28 14.74 -2.37
N HIS A 81 12.05 14.02 -1.27
CA HIS A 81 12.55 12.65 -1.08
C HIS A 81 11.57 11.73 -0.35
N MET A 82 11.78 10.43 -0.49
CA MET A 82 11.00 9.41 0.16
C MET A 82 11.46 9.22 1.61
N LEU A 83 10.48 9.15 2.53
CA LEU A 83 10.66 8.67 3.88
C LEU A 83 10.14 7.23 3.95
N GLY A 84 11.05 6.28 4.03
CA GLY A 84 10.76 4.86 4.19
C GLY A 84 10.42 4.49 5.63
N LYS A 85 10.56 3.21 5.98
CA LYS A 85 10.48 2.73 7.35
C LYS A 85 11.79 3.05 8.08
N PRO A 86 11.75 3.60 9.30
CA PRO A 86 12.96 3.84 10.07
C PRO A 86 13.59 2.53 10.55
N HIS A 87 14.91 2.46 10.59
CA HIS A 87 15.64 1.29 11.08
C HIS A 87 15.77 1.24 12.60
N ASN A 88 15.59 2.39 13.27
CA ASN A 88 15.72 2.54 14.71
C ASN A 88 14.96 3.77 15.21
N GLU A 89 14.88 3.94 16.54
CA GLU A 89 14.18 5.05 17.19
C GLU A 89 14.78 6.42 16.82
N ALA A 90 16.10 6.53 16.69
CA ALA A 90 16.75 7.79 16.34
C ALA A 90 16.34 8.27 14.94
N GLU A 91 16.25 7.34 13.99
CA GLU A 91 15.79 7.62 12.63
C GLU A 91 14.29 7.97 12.62
N ALA A 92 13.46 7.27 13.43
CA ALA A 92 12.05 7.60 13.59
C ALA A 92 11.85 9.02 14.13
N ILE A 93 12.64 9.42 15.14
CA ILE A 93 12.62 10.79 15.68
C ILE A 93 13.01 11.82 14.61
N ALA A 94 14.06 11.54 13.85
CA ALA A 94 14.51 12.43 12.78
C ALA A 94 13.44 12.62 11.69
N MET A 95 12.76 11.53 11.28
CA MET A 95 11.66 11.58 10.31
C MET A 95 10.49 12.42 10.84
N LEU A 96 10.07 12.23 12.09
CA LEU A 96 8.98 13.00 12.67
C LEU A 96 9.32 14.50 12.82
N ARG A 97 10.55 14.83 13.19
CA ARG A 97 11.03 16.23 13.18
C ARG A 97 10.97 16.84 11.78
N GLN A 98 11.29 16.07 10.75
CA GLN A 98 11.21 16.53 9.36
C GLN A 98 9.76 16.80 8.92
N LEU A 99 8.80 16.01 9.40
CA LEU A 99 7.37 16.17 9.10
C LEU A 99 6.68 17.24 9.93
N SER A 100 7.27 17.63 11.07
CA SER A 100 6.73 18.62 12.00
C SER A 100 6.49 19.97 11.33
N GLY A 101 5.31 20.54 11.51
CA GLY A 101 4.93 21.86 10.98
C GLY A 101 4.75 21.93 9.46
N LYS A 102 4.71 20.76 8.76
CA LYS A 102 4.71 20.72 7.29
C LYS A 102 3.56 19.91 6.71
N THR A 103 3.36 20.11 5.42
CA THR A 103 2.53 19.23 4.58
C THR A 103 3.43 18.27 3.82
N HIS A 104 3.11 16.99 3.91
CA HIS A 104 3.76 15.91 3.18
C HIS A 104 2.74 15.09 2.40
N GLN A 105 3.19 14.26 1.47
CA GLN A 105 2.34 13.42 0.65
C GLN A 105 2.49 11.96 1.04
N VAL A 106 1.37 11.25 1.05
CA VAL A 106 1.33 9.79 1.17
C VAL A 106 0.82 9.21 -0.14
N TYR A 107 1.62 8.36 -0.75
CA TYR A 107 1.25 7.64 -1.96
C TYR A 107 1.10 6.15 -1.65
N THR A 108 -0.05 5.58 -2.00
CA THR A 108 -0.26 4.13 -1.95
C THR A 108 -0.62 3.62 -3.34
N ALA A 109 0.12 2.65 -3.82
CA ALA A 109 -0.21 1.89 -5.02
C ALA A 109 -0.82 0.54 -4.64
N VAL A 110 -1.86 0.15 -5.37
CA VAL A 110 -2.48 -1.17 -5.29
C VAL A 110 -2.46 -1.82 -6.65
N THR A 111 -1.89 -3.02 -6.72
CA THR A 111 -1.77 -3.81 -7.96
C THR A 111 -2.69 -5.02 -7.89
N PHE A 112 -3.45 -5.22 -8.95
CA PHE A 112 -4.33 -6.37 -9.19
C PHE A 112 -3.72 -7.23 -10.27
N ALA A 113 -3.46 -8.50 -9.97
CA ALA A 113 -2.88 -9.44 -10.93
C ALA A 113 -3.78 -10.68 -11.04
N GLN A 114 -4.05 -11.11 -12.29
CA GLN A 114 -4.86 -12.28 -12.58
C GLN A 114 -4.34 -13.00 -13.83
N LYS A 115 -4.35 -14.33 -13.83
CA LYS A 115 -4.09 -15.11 -15.04
C LYS A 115 -5.30 -15.07 -15.95
N MET A 116 -5.08 -14.65 -17.22
CA MET A 116 -6.10 -14.64 -18.26
C MET A 116 -6.12 -16.01 -18.96
N SER A 117 -7.30 -16.63 -19.05
CA SER A 117 -7.48 -17.80 -19.91
C SER A 117 -7.53 -17.35 -21.36
N ASN A 118 -6.56 -17.72 -22.18
CA ASN A 118 -6.58 -17.44 -23.63
C ASN A 118 -7.68 -18.27 -24.30
N VAL A 119 -8.88 -17.71 -24.46
CA VAL A 119 -9.98 -18.33 -25.21
C VAL A 119 -9.90 -18.03 -26.71
N GLN A 120 -8.95 -17.20 -27.20
CA GLN A 120 -9.00 -16.69 -28.57
C GLN A 120 -7.78 -16.92 -29.45
N CYS A 121 -6.79 -17.73 -29.07
CA CYS A 121 -5.71 -18.12 -30.01
C CYS A 121 -5.30 -19.59 -29.87
N PRO A 122 -5.75 -20.48 -30.78
CA PRO A 122 -5.40 -21.92 -30.73
C PRO A 122 -3.96 -22.25 -31.12
N MET A 123 -3.12 -21.28 -31.49
CA MET A 123 -1.84 -21.50 -32.14
C MET A 123 -0.58 -21.07 -31.40
N SER A 124 -0.62 -20.77 -30.12
CA SER A 124 0.61 -20.57 -29.37
C SER A 124 0.55 -21.26 -28.01
N ASN A 125 1.63 -22.02 -27.76
CA ASN A 125 1.91 -22.75 -26.52
C ASN A 125 1.22 -22.15 -25.29
N ASN A 126 0.53 -22.95 -24.51
CA ASN A 126 -0.19 -22.72 -23.22
C ASN A 126 0.37 -21.65 -22.26
N GLN A 127 0.80 -20.49 -22.73
CA GLN A 127 1.18 -19.37 -21.88
C GLN A 127 -0.06 -18.57 -21.51
N GLN A 128 -0.58 -18.83 -20.32
CA GLN A 128 -1.57 -17.95 -19.68
C GLN A 128 -0.93 -16.56 -19.52
N SER A 129 -1.50 -15.55 -20.17
CA SER A 129 -1.04 -14.18 -20.02
C SER A 129 -1.44 -13.66 -18.63
N LEU A 130 -0.53 -12.95 -17.98
CA LEU A 130 -0.78 -12.27 -16.70
C LEU A 130 -1.32 -10.87 -16.99
N SER A 131 -2.55 -10.59 -16.55
CA SER A 131 -3.08 -9.23 -16.51
C SER A 131 -2.64 -8.56 -15.22
N ILE A 132 -2.00 -7.39 -15.32
CA ILE A 132 -1.58 -6.59 -14.16
C ILE A 132 -2.08 -5.16 -14.35
N GLU A 133 -2.92 -4.70 -13.46
CA GLU A 133 -3.42 -3.34 -13.39
C GLU A 133 -3.04 -2.73 -12.04
N THR A 134 -2.63 -1.46 -12.02
CA THR A 134 -2.18 -0.78 -10.82
C THR A 134 -2.85 0.59 -10.73
N ILE A 135 -3.40 0.88 -9.58
CA ILE A 135 -3.95 2.18 -9.22
C ILE A 135 -3.04 2.84 -8.19
N VAL A 136 -2.92 4.15 -8.23
CA VAL A 136 -2.16 4.95 -7.25
C VAL A 136 -3.07 6.01 -6.68
N ASP A 137 -3.06 6.15 -5.36
CA ASP A 137 -3.76 7.21 -4.65
C ASP A 137 -2.76 8.11 -3.92
N ARG A 138 -3.12 9.40 -3.80
CA ARG A 138 -2.33 10.42 -3.10
C ARG A 138 -3.19 11.12 -2.06
N THR A 139 -2.61 11.37 -0.90
CA THR A 139 -3.20 12.19 0.15
C THR A 139 -2.15 13.16 0.70
N ASP A 140 -2.50 14.44 0.77
CA ASP A 140 -1.68 15.44 1.44
C ASP A 140 -2.07 15.49 2.91
N VAL A 141 -1.09 15.39 3.80
CA VAL A 141 -1.26 15.39 5.25
C VAL A 141 -0.45 16.54 5.83
N THR A 142 -1.10 17.40 6.63
CA THR A 142 -0.45 18.52 7.30
C THR A 142 -0.33 18.24 8.80
N PHE A 143 0.87 18.34 9.34
CA PHE A 143 1.13 18.26 10.77
C PHE A 143 1.30 19.65 11.38
N LYS A 144 0.79 19.81 12.62
CA LYS A 144 1.20 20.95 13.48
C LYS A 144 2.70 20.85 13.79
N GLU A 145 3.27 21.91 14.35
CA GLU A 145 4.56 21.81 15.01
C GLU A 145 4.48 20.82 16.18
N LEU A 146 5.41 19.86 16.19
CA LEU A 146 5.57 18.84 17.23
C LEU A 146 6.73 19.24 18.14
N SER A 147 6.54 19.14 19.45
CA SER A 147 7.65 19.27 20.39
C SER A 147 8.51 18.01 20.43
N ASP A 148 9.77 18.14 20.85
CA ASP A 148 10.65 16.99 21.02
C ASP A 148 10.11 15.96 22.03
N ASP A 149 9.39 16.42 23.07
CA ASP A 149 8.76 15.53 24.05
C ASP A 149 7.60 14.73 23.44
N GLU A 150 6.79 15.34 22.57
CA GLU A 150 5.71 14.64 21.85
C GLU A 150 6.27 13.57 20.92
N ILE A 151 7.33 13.90 20.18
CA ILE A 151 8.02 12.98 19.28
C ILE A 151 8.63 11.81 20.07
N ALA A 152 9.38 12.11 21.13
CA ALA A 152 10.03 11.09 21.96
C ALA A 152 9.01 10.18 22.65
N TYR A 153 7.90 10.75 23.15
CA TYR A 153 6.79 9.99 23.74
C TYR A 153 6.21 9.00 22.72
N TYR A 154 5.87 9.49 21.52
CA TYR A 154 5.26 8.64 20.50
C TYR A 154 6.18 7.51 20.07
N VAL A 155 7.45 7.82 19.74
CA VAL A 155 8.39 6.80 19.29
C VAL A 155 8.59 5.73 20.35
N ARG A 156 8.76 6.12 21.63
CA ARG A 156 8.95 5.17 22.74
C ARG A 156 7.72 4.29 22.98
N GLN A 157 6.51 4.84 22.90
CA GLN A 157 5.28 4.11 23.23
C GLN A 157 4.75 3.25 22.09
N TYR A 158 4.91 3.71 20.85
CA TYR A 158 4.28 3.10 19.68
C TYR A 158 5.23 2.36 18.76
N GLN A 159 6.55 2.56 18.94
CA GLN A 159 7.60 1.87 18.17
C GLN A 159 7.30 1.82 16.66
N PRO A 160 7.17 2.97 15.97
CA PRO A 160 6.64 3.06 14.61
C PRO A 160 7.62 2.59 13.53
N LEU A 161 8.44 1.57 13.83
CA LEU A 161 9.51 1.08 12.95
C LEU A 161 8.98 0.31 11.72
N ASP A 162 7.71 -0.08 11.73
CA ASP A 162 7.04 -0.77 10.62
C ASP A 162 6.33 0.20 9.64
N LYS A 163 6.45 1.52 9.85
CA LYS A 163 5.65 2.52 9.16
C LYS A 163 6.51 3.48 8.34
N ALA A 164 6.13 3.72 7.07
CA ALA A 164 6.74 4.78 6.25
C ALA A 164 6.54 6.15 6.93
N GLY A 165 7.60 6.97 6.96
CA GLY A 165 7.58 8.27 7.64
C GLY A 165 7.49 8.19 9.17
N ALA A 166 7.68 7.00 9.74
CA ALA A 166 7.66 6.75 11.19
C ALA A 166 6.37 7.14 11.89
N TYR A 167 5.17 7.08 11.24
CA TYR A 167 3.91 7.37 11.92
C TYR A 167 2.73 6.53 11.42
N GLY A 168 1.73 6.35 12.28
CA GLY A 168 0.42 5.82 11.94
C GLY A 168 -0.66 6.86 12.21
N VAL A 169 -1.37 7.28 11.16
CA VAL A 169 -2.42 8.31 11.28
C VAL A 169 -3.57 7.89 12.21
N GLN A 170 -3.78 6.59 12.40
CA GLN A 170 -4.77 6.02 13.30
C GLN A 170 -4.28 5.91 14.76
N GLU A 171 -3.04 6.28 15.04
CA GLU A 171 -2.41 6.23 16.35
C GLU A 171 -2.42 7.61 17.02
N TRP A 172 -1.95 7.70 18.25
CA TRP A 172 -1.93 8.93 19.05
C TRP A 172 -1.35 10.13 18.28
N ILE A 173 -0.27 9.93 17.52
CA ILE A 173 0.34 11.00 16.73
C ILE A 173 -0.63 11.59 15.69
N GLY A 174 -1.47 10.77 15.08
CA GLY A 174 -2.51 11.24 14.15
C GLY A 174 -3.55 12.14 14.83
N TYR A 175 -3.94 11.80 16.07
CA TYR A 175 -4.90 12.63 16.84
C TYR A 175 -4.34 13.99 17.20
N ILE A 176 -3.07 14.08 17.58
CA ILE A 176 -2.49 15.31 18.08
C ILE A 176 -1.82 16.18 17.00
N ALA A 177 -1.31 15.56 15.95
CA ALA A 177 -0.47 16.23 14.97
C ALA A 177 -1.21 16.57 13.67
N CYS A 178 -2.12 15.71 13.19
CA CYS A 178 -2.77 15.90 11.90
C CYS A 178 -3.80 17.03 11.97
N THR A 179 -3.47 18.19 11.41
CA THR A 179 -4.35 19.37 11.37
C THR A 179 -5.18 19.46 10.10
N SER A 180 -4.72 18.83 9.02
CA SER A 180 -5.43 18.78 7.74
C SER A 180 -5.07 17.53 6.97
N MET A 181 -6.06 17.01 6.24
CA MET A 181 -5.88 15.89 5.32
C MET A 181 -6.68 16.17 4.06
N HIS A 182 -5.99 16.19 2.90
CA HIS A 182 -6.64 16.36 1.61
C HIS A 182 -6.44 15.09 0.77
N GLY A 183 -7.47 14.25 0.74
CA GLY A 183 -7.48 12.91 0.13
C GLY A 183 -8.11 11.86 1.04
N SER A 184 -7.74 10.60 0.87
CA SER A 184 -8.31 9.48 1.58
C SER A 184 -7.52 9.15 2.87
N TYR A 185 -8.21 9.15 4.01
CA TYR A 185 -7.67 8.63 5.26
C TYR A 185 -7.15 7.18 5.12
N PHE A 186 -7.89 6.34 4.41
CA PHE A 186 -7.52 4.94 4.21
C PHE A 186 -6.30 4.78 3.30
N ASN A 187 -6.06 5.73 2.38
CA ASN A 187 -4.81 5.80 1.63
C ASN A 187 -3.62 6.02 2.57
N VAL A 188 -3.73 6.93 3.54
CA VAL A 188 -2.68 7.20 4.53
C VAL A 188 -2.43 5.98 5.43
N MET A 189 -3.46 5.21 5.74
CA MET A 189 -3.33 3.91 6.43
C MET A 189 -2.64 2.83 5.59
N GLY A 190 -2.47 3.07 4.28
CA GLY A 190 -1.73 2.22 3.36
C GLY A 190 -2.60 1.31 2.47
N PHE A 191 -3.92 1.59 2.33
CA PHE A 191 -4.81 0.83 1.45
C PHE A 191 -6.05 1.65 1.09
N PRO A 192 -6.12 2.31 -0.10
CA PRO A 192 -7.24 3.14 -0.51
C PRO A 192 -8.46 2.28 -0.87
N VAL A 193 -9.19 1.80 0.15
CA VAL A 193 -10.29 0.83 0.03
C VAL A 193 -11.39 1.26 -0.93
N HIS A 194 -11.66 2.56 -1.07
CA HIS A 194 -12.65 3.07 -2.01
C HIS A 194 -12.28 2.78 -3.48
N LEU A 195 -11.00 2.92 -3.84
CA LEU A 195 -10.50 2.56 -5.18
C LEU A 195 -10.43 1.04 -5.36
N VAL A 196 -10.04 0.32 -4.32
CA VAL A 196 -10.06 -1.16 -4.33
C VAL A 196 -11.48 -1.67 -4.56
N TYR A 197 -12.48 -1.11 -3.87
CA TYR A 197 -13.89 -1.46 -4.06
C TYR A 197 -14.34 -1.21 -5.50
N GLN A 198 -14.04 -0.03 -6.05
CA GLN A 198 -14.39 0.32 -7.43
C GLN A 198 -13.77 -0.64 -8.44
N GLU A 199 -12.50 -1.01 -8.24
CA GLU A 199 -11.81 -1.95 -9.13
C GLU A 199 -12.38 -3.37 -9.03
N LEU A 200 -12.73 -3.85 -7.83
CA LEU A 200 -13.40 -5.13 -7.65
C LEU A 200 -14.80 -5.15 -8.29
N LYS A 201 -15.52 -4.04 -8.22
CA LYS A 201 -16.82 -3.89 -8.89
C LYS A 201 -16.67 -3.89 -10.41
N LYS A 202 -15.72 -3.14 -10.97
CA LYS A 202 -15.41 -3.11 -12.40
C LYS A 202 -15.07 -4.52 -12.95
N ARG A 203 -14.43 -5.35 -12.13
CA ARG A 203 -14.11 -6.76 -12.45
C ARG A 203 -15.29 -7.71 -12.27
N GLY A 204 -16.43 -7.26 -11.79
CA GLY A 204 -17.59 -8.12 -11.52
C GLY A 204 -17.41 -9.11 -10.37
N ILE A 205 -16.47 -8.85 -9.47
CA ILE A 205 -16.21 -9.69 -8.28
C ILE A 205 -17.23 -9.38 -7.18
N ILE A 206 -17.67 -8.14 -7.13
CA ILE A 206 -18.75 -7.66 -6.26
C ILE A 206 -19.85 -6.99 -7.10
N ALA A 207 -21.08 -7.06 -6.60
CA ALA A 207 -22.27 -6.51 -7.26
C ALA A 207 -22.33 -4.97 -7.22
#